data_a8b258f8cf07f3887db4b558f4ce6837
#
_entry.id   a8b258f8cf07f3887db4b558f4ce6837
#
_cell.length_a   1.000
_cell.length_b   1.000
_cell.length_c   1.000
_cell.angle_alpha   90.00
_cell.angle_beta   90.00
_cell.angle_gamma   90.00
#
_symmetry.space_group_name_H-M   'P 1'
#
loop_
_entity.id
_entity.type
_entity.pdbx_description
1 polymer ?
#
loop_
_entity_poly.entity_id
_entity_poly.type
_entity_poly.pdbx_seq_one_letter_code
_entity_poly.pdbx_strand_id
1 'polypeptide(L)'
;MHLPPQSFPLTRKRRNRKDDFSRRLMRETTLTAADFILPVFVCESEGKREAVPSMPGVYRLSIDQLLAECAELVALGIPAIAPFPVISAEYKSADAAAAYDPDGLIPRTVRAVKAAFPELGIMTDVALDPYTIHGQDGITDADGYILNDTTVATLIKQALCHADAGVDMVAPSDMMDGRIGAIRQALEANGHENVRIMAYSAKYASAYYGPFRDAVGSAANLGKADKRNYQMDPANSNEALHEIALDISEGADFVMVKPGMPYLDVLRRAKDQFAFPLAVYQVSGEYAMLSAAFANGWLDREAVIMETLLGFKRAGADIIITYFAKEAATMLTRG
;
A
#
# COMPACT_ATOMS: atom_id res chain seq x y z
N MET A 1 19.64 -7.07 -26.21
CA MET A 1 19.07 -6.66 -27.52
C MET A 1 20.19 -5.99 -28.34
N HIS A 2 20.62 -6.63 -29.45
CA HIS A 2 21.58 -6.01 -30.37
C HIS A 2 20.81 -5.03 -31.28
N LEU A 3 20.97 -3.76 -31.05
CA LEU A 3 20.45 -2.75 -31.98
C LEU A 3 21.42 -2.65 -33.18
N PRO A 4 20.92 -2.59 -34.43
CA PRO A 4 21.77 -2.36 -35.59
C PRO A 4 22.48 -1.00 -35.47
N PRO A 5 23.64 -0.83 -36.10
CA PRO A 5 24.36 0.43 -36.09
C PRO A 5 23.46 1.54 -36.63
N GLN A 6 23.28 2.59 -35.82
CA GLN A 6 22.45 3.75 -36.19
C GLN A 6 23.36 4.96 -36.36
N SER A 7 23.29 5.61 -37.50
CA SER A 7 24.14 6.76 -37.82
C SER A 7 23.35 7.99 -38.21
N PHE A 8 23.83 9.15 -37.77
CA PHE A 8 23.36 10.45 -38.27
C PHE A 8 23.89 10.63 -39.72
N PRO A 9 23.08 11.24 -40.64
CA PRO A 9 21.75 11.83 -40.44
C PRO A 9 20.58 10.89 -40.67
N LEU A 10 20.78 9.61 -41.01
CA LEU A 10 19.71 8.66 -41.30
C LEU A 10 18.85 8.40 -40.04
N THR A 11 19.47 8.27 -38.89
CA THR A 11 18.79 8.12 -37.61
C THR A 11 18.71 9.45 -36.86
N ARG A 12 17.49 9.93 -36.67
CA ARG A 12 17.19 11.14 -35.89
C ARG A 12 16.05 10.86 -34.91
N LYS A 13 16.40 10.59 -33.65
CA LYS A 13 15.41 10.29 -32.60
C LYS A 13 14.44 11.46 -32.34
N ARG A 14 14.84 12.71 -32.55
CA ARG A 14 13.97 13.89 -32.44
C ARG A 14 12.80 13.89 -33.42
N ARG A 15 12.88 13.14 -34.52
CA ARG A 15 11.81 13.03 -35.53
C ARG A 15 10.51 12.56 -34.89
N ASN A 16 10.58 11.52 -34.04
CA ASN A 16 9.43 10.96 -33.35
C ASN A 16 8.94 11.82 -32.18
N ARG A 17 9.72 12.81 -31.75
CA ARG A 17 9.35 13.72 -30.63
C ARG A 17 8.76 15.04 -31.11
N LYS A 18 8.82 15.35 -32.41
CA LYS A 18 8.48 16.62 -32.95
C LYS A 18 7.01 17.00 -32.73
N ASP A 19 6.12 16.08 -33.03
CA ASP A 19 4.69 16.33 -33.06
C ASP A 19 3.96 15.49 -32.01
N ASP A 20 2.84 16.00 -31.47
CA ASP A 20 2.09 15.35 -30.40
C ASP A 20 1.55 13.97 -30.80
N PHE A 21 0.96 13.86 -32.01
CA PHE A 21 0.45 12.58 -32.49
C PHE A 21 1.54 11.50 -32.51
N SER A 22 2.76 11.86 -32.92
CA SER A 22 3.89 10.95 -32.99
C SER A 22 4.34 10.51 -31.59
N ARG A 23 4.41 11.47 -30.63
CA ARG A 23 4.71 11.14 -29.23
C ARG A 23 3.67 10.19 -28.63
N ARG A 24 2.38 10.41 -28.89
CA ARG A 24 1.29 9.52 -28.44
C ARG A 24 1.40 8.12 -29.04
N LEU A 25 1.70 7.99 -30.33
CA LEU A 25 1.89 6.69 -30.99
C LEU A 25 3.09 5.91 -30.46
N MET A 26 4.13 6.60 -29.97
CA MET A 26 5.35 6.00 -29.45
C MET A 26 5.29 5.69 -27.94
N ARG A 27 4.18 6.04 -27.27
CA ARG A 27 4.03 5.86 -25.82
C ARG A 27 3.92 4.38 -25.48
N GLU A 28 4.87 3.87 -24.67
CA GLU A 28 4.96 2.46 -24.29
C GLU A 28 4.14 2.15 -23.04
N THR A 29 3.86 3.16 -22.20
CA THR A 29 3.22 2.98 -20.89
C THR A 29 2.01 3.90 -20.79
N THR A 30 0.90 3.35 -20.34
CA THR A 30 -0.34 4.06 -20.04
C THR A 30 -0.69 3.94 -18.56
N LEU A 31 -1.40 4.93 -18.05
CA LEU A 31 -1.93 4.99 -16.70
C LEU A 31 -3.43 5.13 -16.77
N THR A 32 -4.16 4.37 -15.96
CA THR A 32 -5.61 4.41 -15.87
C THR A 32 -6.07 4.47 -14.41
N ALA A 33 -7.31 4.86 -14.15
CA ALA A 33 -7.86 4.84 -12.80
C ALA A 33 -7.88 3.43 -12.18
N ALA A 34 -7.97 2.40 -13.04
CA ALA A 34 -7.96 0.99 -12.63
C ALA A 34 -6.59 0.51 -12.08
N ASP A 35 -5.54 1.31 -12.23
CA ASP A 35 -4.22 1.00 -11.68
C ASP A 35 -4.10 1.38 -10.19
N PHE A 36 -5.08 2.08 -9.62
CA PHE A 36 -4.94 2.70 -8.30
C PHE A 36 -5.69 1.98 -7.19
N ILE A 37 -5.08 1.94 -5.99
CA ILE A 37 -5.74 1.67 -4.72
C ILE A 37 -5.56 2.92 -3.85
N LEU A 38 -6.66 3.45 -3.28
CA LEU A 38 -6.58 4.58 -2.35
C LEU A 38 -6.41 4.10 -0.91
N PRO A 39 -5.29 4.45 -0.22
CA PRO A 39 -5.19 4.29 1.23
C PRO A 39 -6.08 5.29 1.95
N VAL A 40 -6.84 4.84 2.94
CA VAL A 40 -7.74 5.67 3.74
C VAL A 40 -7.54 5.41 5.23
N PHE A 41 -7.62 6.44 6.06
CA PHE A 41 -7.55 6.30 7.51
C PHE A 41 -8.96 6.31 8.08
N VAL A 42 -9.30 5.24 8.82
CA VAL A 42 -10.61 5.07 9.43
C VAL A 42 -10.51 5.22 10.93
N CYS A 43 -11.42 5.97 11.54
CA CYS A 43 -11.45 6.20 12.99
C CYS A 43 -12.85 5.95 13.56
N GLU A 44 -12.89 5.71 14.88
CA GLU A 44 -14.13 5.69 15.65
C GLU A 44 -14.76 7.08 15.65
N SER A 45 -16.05 7.16 15.60
CA SER A 45 -16.95 8.32 15.73
C SER A 45 -18.01 8.31 14.62
N GLU A 46 -18.90 9.28 14.65
CA GLU A 46 -19.85 9.60 13.57
C GLU A 46 -19.59 11.02 13.04
N GLY A 47 -19.78 11.23 11.75
CA GLY A 47 -19.63 12.54 11.09
C GLY A 47 -18.18 13.09 11.10
N LYS A 48 -17.21 12.30 11.50
CA LYS A 48 -15.83 12.77 11.67
C LYS A 48 -15.06 12.78 10.35
N ARG A 49 -14.52 13.97 10.02
CA ARG A 49 -13.57 14.20 8.92
C ARG A 49 -12.44 15.10 9.44
N GLU A 50 -11.39 14.50 9.96
CA GLU A 50 -10.27 15.19 10.62
C GLU A 50 -9.04 15.20 9.71
N ALA A 51 -8.51 16.40 9.38
CA ALA A 51 -7.33 16.52 8.54
C ALA A 51 -6.08 15.94 9.22
N VAL A 52 -5.24 15.26 8.44
CA VAL A 52 -3.90 14.82 8.87
C VAL A 52 -2.91 15.95 8.59
N PRO A 53 -2.35 16.61 9.62
CA PRO A 53 -1.52 17.82 9.42
C PRO A 53 -0.30 17.60 8.53
N SER A 54 0.34 16.44 8.64
CA SER A 54 1.52 16.07 7.85
C SER A 54 1.21 15.61 6.43
N MET A 55 -0.07 15.46 6.07
CA MET A 55 -0.54 14.98 4.78
C MET A 55 -1.69 15.86 4.23
N PRO A 56 -1.42 17.04 3.67
CA PRO A 56 -2.45 17.97 3.19
C PRO A 56 -3.43 17.31 2.22
N GLY A 57 -4.73 17.42 2.51
CA GLY A 57 -5.80 16.81 1.70
C GLY A 57 -6.15 15.36 2.09
N VAL A 58 -5.44 14.75 3.02
CA VAL A 58 -5.74 13.43 3.59
C VAL A 58 -6.44 13.59 4.94
N TYR A 59 -7.41 12.73 5.23
CA TYR A 59 -8.27 12.83 6.41
C TYR A 59 -8.36 11.49 7.15
N ARG A 60 -8.57 11.55 8.46
CA ARG A 60 -9.12 10.45 9.26
C ARG A 60 -10.64 10.53 9.16
N LEU A 61 -11.28 9.46 8.74
CA LEU A 61 -12.71 9.41 8.41
C LEU A 61 -13.43 8.43 9.33
N SER A 62 -14.59 8.82 9.85
CA SER A 62 -15.53 7.85 10.39
C SER A 62 -16.15 7.01 9.26
N ILE A 63 -16.75 5.88 9.57
CA ILE A 63 -17.29 4.95 8.56
C ILE A 63 -18.30 5.64 7.65
N ASP A 64 -19.20 6.46 8.18
CA ASP A 64 -20.19 7.22 7.40
C ASP A 64 -19.53 8.20 6.41
N GLN A 65 -18.46 8.88 6.82
CA GLN A 65 -17.68 9.77 5.95
C GLN A 65 -16.86 9.00 4.91
N LEU A 66 -16.38 7.82 5.27
CA LEU A 66 -15.72 6.92 4.32
C LEU A 66 -16.66 6.44 3.22
N LEU A 67 -17.92 6.15 3.54
CA LEU A 67 -18.91 5.76 2.52
C LEU A 67 -19.12 6.87 1.48
N ALA A 68 -19.11 8.14 1.89
CA ALA A 68 -19.16 9.27 0.96
C ALA A 68 -17.90 9.32 0.06
N GLU A 69 -16.71 9.09 0.63
CA GLU A 69 -15.47 8.99 -0.12
C GLU A 69 -15.50 7.83 -1.14
N CYS A 70 -16.02 6.65 -0.73
CA CYS A 70 -16.16 5.49 -1.62
C CYS A 70 -17.06 5.78 -2.84
N ALA A 71 -18.13 6.54 -2.67
CA ALA A 71 -18.99 6.94 -3.79
C ALA A 71 -18.23 7.75 -4.86
N GLU A 72 -17.33 8.65 -4.44
CA GLU A 72 -16.48 9.41 -5.35
C GLU A 72 -15.47 8.51 -6.06
N LEU A 73 -14.88 7.53 -5.36
CA LEU A 73 -13.92 6.60 -5.95
C LEU A 73 -14.55 5.73 -7.03
N VAL A 74 -15.74 5.19 -6.75
CA VAL A 74 -16.51 4.41 -7.73
C VAL A 74 -16.82 5.26 -8.97
N ALA A 75 -17.24 6.51 -8.79
CA ALA A 75 -17.50 7.43 -9.91
C ALA A 75 -16.25 7.75 -10.74
N LEU A 76 -15.07 7.74 -10.12
CA LEU A 76 -13.77 7.94 -10.80
C LEU A 76 -13.20 6.66 -11.42
N GLY A 77 -13.83 5.49 -11.21
CA GLY A 77 -13.35 4.20 -11.70
C GLY A 77 -12.14 3.65 -10.94
N ILE A 78 -11.92 4.09 -9.70
CA ILE A 78 -10.88 3.53 -8.83
C ILE A 78 -11.42 2.21 -8.23
N PRO A 79 -10.72 1.07 -8.43
CA PRO A 79 -11.29 -0.25 -8.15
C PRO A 79 -11.27 -0.66 -6.68
N ALA A 80 -10.39 -0.07 -5.85
CA ALA A 80 -10.21 -0.53 -4.48
C ALA A 80 -9.72 0.55 -3.51
N ILE A 81 -9.97 0.28 -2.21
CA ILE A 81 -9.43 1.04 -1.08
C ILE A 81 -8.57 0.17 -0.17
N ALA A 82 -7.67 0.81 0.58
CA ALA A 82 -6.90 0.19 1.65
C ALA A 82 -7.17 0.91 2.98
N PRO A 83 -8.10 0.43 3.83
CA PRO A 83 -8.41 1.05 5.11
C PRO A 83 -7.35 0.73 6.17
N PHE A 84 -6.83 1.79 6.81
CA PHE A 84 -5.93 1.73 7.95
C PHE A 84 -6.63 2.28 9.20
N PRO A 85 -6.68 1.52 10.30
CA PRO A 85 -7.40 1.93 11.49
C PRO A 85 -6.62 2.95 12.33
N VAL A 86 -7.34 3.91 12.89
CA VAL A 86 -6.85 4.81 13.93
C VAL A 86 -7.45 4.34 15.24
N ILE A 87 -6.64 3.60 16.02
CA ILE A 87 -7.09 2.91 17.24
C ILE A 87 -6.78 3.76 18.48
N SER A 88 -7.78 3.96 19.34
CA SER A 88 -7.62 4.65 20.62
C SER A 88 -6.75 3.81 21.58
N ALA A 89 -6.01 4.49 22.46
CA ALA A 89 -5.04 3.85 23.35
C ALA A 89 -5.67 2.78 24.26
N GLU A 90 -6.92 2.92 24.62
CA GLU A 90 -7.70 2.00 25.46
C GLU A 90 -7.91 0.61 24.83
N TYR A 91 -7.86 0.51 23.48
CA TYR A 91 -7.98 -0.74 22.74
C TYR A 91 -6.63 -1.38 22.40
N LYS A 92 -5.53 -0.76 22.83
CA LYS A 92 -4.19 -1.30 22.57
C LYS A 92 -3.75 -2.19 23.75
N SER A 93 -3.16 -3.34 23.41
CA SER A 93 -2.66 -4.31 24.39
C SER A 93 -1.31 -4.89 23.96
N ALA A 94 -0.64 -5.60 24.84
CA ALA A 94 0.64 -6.25 24.52
C ALA A 94 0.45 -7.42 23.54
N ASP A 95 -0.71 -8.08 23.56
CA ASP A 95 -1.07 -9.21 22.70
C ASP A 95 -1.89 -8.79 21.46
N ALA A 96 -2.15 -7.48 21.28
CA ALA A 96 -2.91 -6.94 20.17
C ALA A 96 -4.31 -7.57 20.00
N ALA A 97 -5.01 -7.92 21.09
CA ALA A 97 -6.28 -8.64 21.03
C ALA A 97 -7.36 -7.97 20.18
N ALA A 98 -7.38 -6.64 20.13
CA ALA A 98 -8.32 -5.87 19.30
C ALA A 98 -8.10 -6.03 17.78
N ALA A 99 -6.97 -6.60 17.33
CA ALA A 99 -6.68 -6.81 15.91
C ALA A 99 -7.60 -7.87 15.27
N TYR A 100 -8.15 -8.78 16.07
CA TYR A 100 -9.04 -9.87 15.62
C TYR A 100 -10.39 -9.87 16.32
N ASP A 101 -10.83 -8.71 16.82
CA ASP A 101 -12.18 -8.51 17.32
C ASP A 101 -13.16 -8.41 16.12
N PRO A 102 -14.17 -9.33 16.01
CA PRO A 102 -15.13 -9.31 14.91
C PRO A 102 -16.01 -8.07 14.88
N ASP A 103 -16.15 -7.37 16.01
CA ASP A 103 -16.87 -6.11 16.11
C ASP A 103 -15.93 -4.88 16.11
N GLY A 104 -14.64 -5.12 15.85
CA GLY A 104 -13.62 -4.09 15.75
C GLY A 104 -13.84 -3.14 14.55
N LEU A 105 -13.07 -2.05 14.54
CA LEU A 105 -13.23 -0.98 13.53
C LEU A 105 -13.07 -1.49 12.10
N ILE A 106 -12.06 -2.32 11.79
CA ILE A 106 -11.84 -2.81 10.43
C ILE A 106 -12.92 -3.79 9.97
N PRO A 107 -13.32 -4.83 10.71
CA PRO A 107 -14.43 -5.69 10.30
C PRO A 107 -15.75 -4.94 10.09
N ARG A 108 -16.07 -3.95 10.94
CA ARG A 108 -17.27 -3.08 10.75
C ARG A 108 -17.14 -2.23 9.48
N THR A 109 -15.96 -1.69 9.21
CA THR A 109 -15.69 -0.91 7.99
C THR A 109 -15.89 -1.77 6.74
N VAL A 110 -15.32 -2.99 6.73
CA VAL A 110 -15.48 -3.94 5.61
C VAL A 110 -16.95 -4.22 5.36
N ARG A 111 -17.72 -4.61 6.39
CA ARG A 111 -19.16 -4.89 6.25
C ARG A 111 -19.93 -3.68 5.72
N ALA A 112 -19.67 -2.49 6.23
CA ALA A 112 -20.36 -1.27 5.82
C ALA A 112 -20.06 -0.90 4.36
N VAL A 113 -18.81 -0.96 3.94
CA VAL A 113 -18.39 -0.66 2.55
C VAL A 113 -18.95 -1.72 1.60
N LYS A 114 -18.84 -3.01 1.91
CA LYS A 114 -19.38 -4.10 1.06
C LYS A 114 -20.90 -4.04 0.93
N ALA A 115 -21.61 -3.63 1.98
CA ALA A 115 -23.05 -3.45 1.91
C ALA A 115 -23.47 -2.27 1.00
N ALA A 116 -22.70 -1.18 0.99
CA ALA A 116 -23.00 0.02 0.19
C ALA A 116 -22.44 -0.05 -1.24
N PHE A 117 -21.26 -0.66 -1.40
CA PHE A 117 -20.48 -0.72 -2.66
C PHE A 117 -19.91 -2.12 -2.86
N PRO A 118 -20.72 -3.13 -3.21
CA PRO A 118 -20.29 -4.53 -3.30
C PRO A 118 -19.16 -4.76 -4.31
N GLU A 119 -19.08 -3.95 -5.36
CA GLU A 119 -18.05 -4.05 -6.41
C GLU A 119 -16.74 -3.33 -6.06
N LEU A 120 -16.72 -2.46 -5.03
CA LEU A 120 -15.50 -1.80 -4.61
C LEU A 120 -14.63 -2.79 -3.82
N GLY A 121 -13.41 -3.04 -4.31
CA GLY A 121 -12.45 -3.91 -3.66
C GLY A 121 -11.95 -3.32 -2.34
N ILE A 122 -11.77 -4.16 -1.35
CA ILE A 122 -11.19 -3.79 -0.05
C ILE A 122 -9.94 -4.63 0.20
N MET A 123 -8.81 -3.94 0.42
CA MET A 123 -7.54 -4.54 0.81
C MET A 123 -7.23 -4.15 2.25
N THR A 124 -7.41 -5.05 3.22
CA THR A 124 -7.10 -4.74 4.62
C THR A 124 -5.66 -5.06 4.99
N ASP A 125 -5.03 -4.16 5.72
CA ASP A 125 -3.72 -4.39 6.32
C ASP A 125 -3.82 -5.48 7.40
N VAL A 126 -2.89 -6.45 7.38
CA VAL A 126 -2.72 -7.46 8.41
C VAL A 126 -1.38 -7.20 9.09
N ALA A 127 -1.44 -6.46 10.19
CA ALA A 127 -0.32 -6.06 11.01
C ALA A 127 -0.80 -5.65 12.41
N LEU A 128 0.06 -5.72 13.40
CA LEU A 128 -0.34 -5.51 14.79
C LEU A 128 0.01 -4.12 15.33
N ASP A 129 0.80 -3.31 14.62
CA ASP A 129 1.26 -2.01 15.12
C ASP A 129 0.15 -1.00 15.47
N PRO A 130 -1.06 -1.00 14.85
CA PRO A 130 -2.15 -0.15 15.32
C PRO A 130 -2.70 -0.59 16.69
N TYR A 131 -2.54 -1.86 17.04
CA TYR A 131 -3.20 -2.53 18.18
C TYR A 131 -2.25 -2.81 19.33
N THR A 132 -0.93 -2.69 19.14
CA THR A 132 0.07 -2.90 20.19
C THR A 132 0.36 -1.61 20.97
N ILE A 133 0.61 -1.75 22.28
CA ILE A 133 0.97 -0.62 23.15
C ILE A 133 2.33 -0.01 22.82
N HIS A 134 3.23 -0.80 22.19
CA HIS A 134 4.59 -0.40 21.82
C HIS A 134 4.75 -0.02 20.33
N GLY A 135 3.68 -0.13 19.52
CA GLY A 135 3.69 0.29 18.11
C GLY A 135 4.56 -0.57 17.17
N GLN A 136 4.97 -1.75 17.59
CA GLN A 136 5.65 -2.74 16.73
C GLN A 136 4.63 -3.59 15.97
N ASP A 137 5.02 -4.13 14.80
CA ASP A 137 4.14 -4.93 13.94
C ASP A 137 3.89 -6.36 14.47
N GLY A 138 4.49 -6.75 15.59
CA GLY A 138 4.38 -8.08 16.17
C GLY A 138 4.39 -8.11 17.69
N ILE A 139 4.22 -9.30 18.24
CA ILE A 139 4.27 -9.59 19.68
C ILE A 139 5.72 -9.60 20.14
N THR A 140 6.01 -8.94 21.25
CA THR A 140 7.37 -8.83 21.80
C THR A 140 7.58 -9.73 23.02
N ASP A 141 8.83 -10.13 23.24
CA ASP A 141 9.27 -10.66 24.53
C ASP A 141 9.49 -9.54 25.55
N ALA A 142 10.02 -9.91 26.73
CA ALA A 142 10.31 -8.97 27.82
C ALA A 142 11.39 -7.93 27.47
N ASP A 143 12.27 -8.24 26.52
CA ASP A 143 13.36 -7.39 26.08
C ASP A 143 12.95 -6.50 24.86
N GLY A 144 11.71 -6.68 24.36
CA GLY A 144 11.17 -5.92 23.24
C GLY A 144 11.53 -6.49 21.86
N TYR A 145 12.07 -7.71 21.79
CA TYR A 145 12.34 -8.43 20.56
C TYR A 145 11.06 -9.06 20.00
N ILE A 146 10.84 -8.98 18.70
CA ILE A 146 9.66 -9.54 18.04
C ILE A 146 9.74 -11.07 18.00
N LEU A 147 8.70 -11.73 18.50
CA LEU A 147 8.53 -13.19 18.48
C LEU A 147 7.82 -13.60 17.18
N ASN A 148 8.55 -14.11 16.20
CA ASN A 148 8.04 -14.45 14.87
C ASN A 148 6.80 -15.35 14.93
N ASP A 149 6.92 -16.55 15.47
CA ASP A 149 5.87 -17.57 15.42
C ASP A 149 4.61 -17.18 16.20
N THR A 150 4.80 -16.52 17.35
CA THR A 150 3.70 -15.97 18.14
C THR A 150 2.96 -14.87 17.39
N THR A 151 3.71 -14.02 16.68
CA THR A 151 3.14 -12.97 15.83
C THR A 151 2.35 -13.59 14.69
N VAL A 152 2.92 -14.55 13.96
CA VAL A 152 2.24 -15.23 12.84
C VAL A 152 0.93 -15.87 13.31
N ALA A 153 0.92 -16.53 14.47
CA ALA A 153 -0.30 -17.11 15.03
C ALA A 153 -1.40 -16.04 15.32
N THR A 154 -1.01 -14.82 15.66
CA THR A 154 -1.95 -13.70 15.86
C THR A 154 -2.41 -13.11 14.55
N LEU A 155 -1.52 -12.95 13.56
CA LEU A 155 -1.84 -12.48 12.21
C LEU A 155 -2.83 -13.39 11.48
N ILE A 156 -2.74 -14.70 11.68
CA ILE A 156 -3.73 -15.67 11.19
C ILE A 156 -5.13 -15.32 11.71
N LYS A 157 -5.27 -15.08 13.01
CA LYS A 157 -6.57 -14.70 13.62
C LYS A 157 -7.10 -13.40 13.02
N GLN A 158 -6.23 -12.41 12.83
CA GLN A 158 -6.59 -11.14 12.20
C GLN A 158 -7.05 -11.33 10.77
N ALA A 159 -6.32 -12.09 9.95
CA ALA A 159 -6.67 -12.37 8.56
C ALA A 159 -8.02 -13.09 8.44
N LEU A 160 -8.27 -14.11 9.28
CA LEU A 160 -9.55 -14.82 9.32
C LEU A 160 -10.70 -13.90 9.76
N CYS A 161 -10.49 -13.07 10.77
CA CYS A 161 -11.48 -12.09 11.22
C CYS A 161 -11.87 -11.10 10.10
N HIS A 162 -10.90 -10.65 9.30
CA HIS A 162 -11.16 -9.80 8.14
C HIS A 162 -11.87 -10.56 7.01
N ALA A 163 -11.51 -11.82 6.78
CA ALA A 163 -12.15 -12.69 5.79
C ALA A 163 -13.61 -12.97 6.15
N ASP A 164 -13.91 -13.27 7.41
CA ASP A 164 -15.27 -13.44 7.93
C ASP A 164 -16.13 -12.17 7.79
N ALA A 165 -15.51 -11.01 7.81
CA ALA A 165 -16.19 -9.72 7.57
C ALA A 165 -16.48 -9.48 6.08
N GLY A 166 -15.94 -10.27 5.16
CA GLY A 166 -16.18 -10.20 3.71
C GLY A 166 -15.14 -9.37 2.95
N VAL A 167 -13.89 -9.29 3.43
CA VAL A 167 -12.81 -8.61 2.70
C VAL A 167 -12.47 -9.34 1.38
N ASP A 168 -12.05 -8.57 0.39
CA ASP A 168 -11.63 -9.13 -0.91
C ASP A 168 -10.15 -9.55 -0.93
N MET A 169 -9.33 -8.89 -0.11
CA MET A 169 -7.88 -9.07 -0.08
C MET A 169 -7.31 -8.74 1.29
N VAL A 170 -6.49 -9.61 1.83
CA VAL A 170 -5.67 -9.34 3.02
C VAL A 170 -4.25 -9.00 2.61
N ALA A 171 -3.62 -8.06 3.30
CA ALA A 171 -2.30 -7.55 2.93
C ALA A 171 -1.33 -7.58 4.13
N PRO A 172 -0.68 -8.72 4.40
CA PRO A 172 0.27 -8.85 5.50
C PRO A 172 1.47 -7.92 5.32
N SER A 173 1.63 -6.98 6.25
CA SER A 173 2.67 -5.93 6.19
C SER A 173 3.68 -5.99 7.33
N ASP A 174 3.66 -7.06 8.09
CA ASP A 174 4.42 -7.29 9.31
C ASP A 174 5.87 -7.71 9.08
N MET A 175 6.18 -8.35 7.94
CA MET A 175 7.49 -8.90 7.56
C MET A 175 7.97 -10.09 8.42
N MET A 176 7.06 -10.87 8.99
CA MET A 176 7.42 -12.10 9.69
C MET A 176 7.69 -13.26 8.71
N ASP A 177 8.64 -14.13 9.06
CA ASP A 177 8.98 -15.28 8.24
C ASP A 177 7.82 -16.31 8.18
N GLY A 178 7.48 -16.77 6.98
CA GLY A 178 6.46 -17.81 6.74
C GLY A 178 5.01 -17.37 6.91
N ARG A 179 4.75 -16.06 7.14
CA ARG A 179 3.40 -15.55 7.40
C ARG A 179 2.44 -15.71 6.22
N ILE A 180 2.94 -15.60 4.99
CA ILE A 180 2.08 -15.69 3.80
C ILE A 180 1.56 -17.12 3.68
N GLY A 181 2.43 -18.13 3.77
CA GLY A 181 2.04 -19.54 3.73
C GLY A 181 1.08 -19.93 4.85
N ALA A 182 1.34 -19.45 6.07
CA ALA A 182 0.49 -19.72 7.22
C ALA A 182 -0.92 -19.09 7.07
N ILE A 183 -1.02 -17.84 6.61
CA ILE A 183 -2.29 -17.16 6.35
C ILE A 183 -3.02 -17.83 5.19
N ARG A 184 -2.33 -18.18 4.08
CA ARG A 184 -2.95 -18.87 2.94
C ARG A 184 -3.58 -20.19 3.37
N GLN A 185 -2.83 -21.03 4.09
CA GLN A 185 -3.35 -22.30 4.61
C GLN A 185 -4.56 -22.12 5.52
N ALA A 186 -4.55 -21.10 6.38
CA ALA A 186 -5.66 -20.82 7.27
C ALA A 186 -6.92 -20.36 6.50
N LEU A 187 -6.77 -19.48 5.50
CA LEU A 187 -7.88 -19.04 4.65
C LEU A 187 -8.51 -20.23 3.90
N GLU A 188 -7.69 -21.10 3.27
CA GLU A 188 -8.17 -22.32 2.59
C GLU A 188 -8.93 -23.24 3.55
N ALA A 189 -8.35 -23.50 4.73
CA ALA A 189 -8.95 -24.43 5.72
C ALA A 189 -10.29 -23.93 6.30
N ASN A 190 -10.56 -22.62 6.20
CA ASN A 190 -11.79 -21.99 6.72
C ASN A 190 -12.78 -21.58 5.61
N GLY A 191 -12.58 -22.01 4.35
CA GLY A 191 -13.50 -21.76 3.25
C GLY A 191 -13.41 -20.36 2.64
N HIS A 192 -12.27 -19.67 2.83
CA HIS A 192 -11.97 -18.35 2.28
C HIS A 192 -11.02 -18.42 1.07
N GLU A 193 -11.16 -19.44 0.24
CA GLU A 193 -10.30 -19.70 -0.93
C GLU A 193 -10.26 -18.54 -1.95
N ASN A 194 -11.27 -17.69 -1.96
CA ASN A 194 -11.35 -16.54 -2.86
C ASN A 194 -10.78 -15.25 -2.30
N VAL A 195 -10.37 -15.21 -1.02
CA VAL A 195 -9.68 -14.07 -0.42
C VAL A 195 -8.23 -14.04 -0.89
N ARG A 196 -7.86 -12.95 -1.55
CA ARG A 196 -6.52 -12.76 -2.12
C ARG A 196 -5.53 -12.34 -1.05
N ILE A 197 -4.25 -12.62 -1.29
CA ILE A 197 -3.15 -12.15 -0.45
C ILE A 197 -2.27 -11.20 -1.27
N MET A 198 -2.17 -9.92 -0.83
CA MET A 198 -1.16 -8.99 -1.30
C MET A 198 -0.03 -8.91 -0.28
N ALA A 199 1.07 -9.59 -0.55
CA ALA A 199 2.20 -9.62 0.35
C ALA A 199 3.02 -8.34 0.28
N TYR A 200 3.31 -7.71 1.41
CA TYR A 200 4.32 -6.66 1.52
C TYR A 200 5.71 -7.29 1.49
N SER A 201 6.08 -7.87 0.34
CA SER A 201 7.27 -8.73 0.20
C SER A 201 8.58 -7.97 0.36
N ALA A 202 8.65 -6.76 -0.17
CA ALA A 202 9.84 -5.92 -0.10
C ALA A 202 9.52 -4.61 0.65
N LYS A 203 9.34 -4.71 1.97
CA LYS A 203 9.09 -3.58 2.86
C LYS A 203 10.36 -3.18 3.60
N TYR A 204 10.85 -1.99 3.32
CA TYR A 204 12.09 -1.45 3.87
C TYR A 204 11.88 -0.67 5.16
N ALA A 205 12.86 -0.70 6.06
CA ALA A 205 12.94 0.16 7.24
C ALA A 205 13.24 1.61 6.81
N SER A 206 12.18 2.33 6.42
CA SER A 206 12.29 3.59 5.72
C SER A 206 12.02 4.81 6.60
N ALA A 207 12.78 5.88 6.38
CA ALA A 207 12.53 7.20 6.96
C ALA A 207 11.26 7.88 6.38
N TYR A 208 10.75 7.40 5.23
CA TYR A 208 9.56 7.95 4.57
C TYR A 208 8.22 7.58 5.25
N TYR A 209 8.23 6.85 6.37
CA TYR A 209 6.99 6.49 7.09
C TYR A 209 6.54 7.52 8.14
N GLY A 210 7.28 8.61 8.32
CA GLY A 210 6.96 9.61 9.36
C GLY A 210 5.52 10.10 9.34
N PRO A 211 4.98 10.62 8.22
CA PRO A 211 3.61 11.13 8.17
C PRO A 211 2.52 10.05 8.38
N PHE A 212 2.77 8.79 8.03
CA PHE A 212 1.84 7.69 8.33
C PHE A 212 1.69 7.49 9.84
N ARG A 213 2.80 7.54 10.59
CA ARG A 213 2.76 7.42 12.05
C ARG A 213 1.95 8.53 12.71
N ASP A 214 2.02 9.76 12.15
CA ASP A 214 1.16 10.87 12.56
C ASP A 214 -0.31 10.54 12.25
N ALA A 215 -0.61 10.06 11.04
CA ALA A 215 -1.97 9.76 10.60
C ALA A 215 -2.68 8.71 11.48
N VAL A 216 -1.99 7.63 11.84
CA VAL A 216 -2.56 6.54 12.70
C VAL A 216 -2.35 6.79 14.19
N GLY A 217 -1.69 7.89 14.59
CA GLY A 217 -1.44 8.22 16.00
C GLY A 217 -0.45 7.29 16.70
N SER A 218 0.44 6.60 15.95
CA SER A 218 1.41 5.65 16.51
C SER A 218 2.78 6.27 16.81
N ALA A 219 3.02 7.52 16.44
CA ALA A 219 4.32 8.18 16.61
C ALA A 219 4.79 8.21 18.09
N ALA A 220 3.87 8.37 19.04
CA ALA A 220 4.17 8.42 20.47
C ALA A 220 4.51 7.03 21.06
N ASN A 221 4.02 5.94 20.47
CA ASN A 221 4.11 4.60 21.04
C ASN A 221 5.44 3.91 20.71
N LEU A 222 6.05 4.18 19.55
CA LEU A 222 7.30 3.55 19.13
C LEU A 222 8.52 4.00 19.97
N GLY A 223 8.45 5.17 20.60
CA GLY A 223 9.52 5.73 21.43
C GLY A 223 10.86 5.80 20.67
N LYS A 224 11.91 5.18 21.24
CA LYS A 224 13.25 5.04 20.62
C LYS A 224 13.43 3.71 19.86
N ALA A 225 12.45 2.80 19.88
CA ALA A 225 12.54 1.53 19.19
C ALA A 225 12.46 1.76 17.66
N ASP A 226 13.11 0.89 16.90
CA ASP A 226 13.03 0.87 15.44
C ASP A 226 12.45 -0.47 14.94
N LYS A 227 12.23 -0.57 13.65
CA LYS A 227 11.66 -1.77 13.02
C LYS A 227 12.69 -2.55 12.18
N ARG A 228 13.99 -2.27 12.38
CA ARG A 228 15.08 -2.83 11.55
C ARG A 228 15.37 -4.31 11.80
N ASN A 229 14.86 -4.86 12.88
CA ASN A 229 15.00 -6.29 13.17
C ASN A 229 14.04 -7.18 12.39
N TYR A 230 13.09 -6.57 11.62
CA TYR A 230 12.18 -7.31 10.75
C TYR A 230 11.86 -6.60 9.41
N GLN A 231 12.03 -5.29 9.30
CA GLN A 231 11.96 -4.59 8.00
C GLN A 231 13.34 -4.54 7.34
N MET A 232 13.37 -4.66 6.03
CA MET A 232 14.60 -4.78 5.24
C MET A 232 15.50 -3.54 5.34
N ASP A 233 16.80 -3.75 5.28
CA ASP A 233 17.79 -2.66 5.23
C ASP A 233 17.69 -1.93 3.88
N PRO A 234 17.58 -0.57 3.89
CA PRO A 234 17.55 0.23 2.66
C PRO A 234 18.76 0.04 1.73
N ALA A 235 19.88 -0.47 2.23
CA ALA A 235 21.07 -0.75 1.43
C ALA A 235 20.97 -2.05 0.60
N ASN A 236 19.96 -2.90 0.87
CA ASN A 236 19.87 -4.23 0.26
C ASN A 236 18.84 -4.24 -0.88
N SER A 237 19.21 -4.75 -2.04
CA SER A 237 18.28 -4.97 -3.16
C SER A 237 18.15 -6.45 -3.56
N ASN A 238 19.16 -7.29 -3.29
CA ASN A 238 19.08 -8.72 -3.57
C ASN A 238 18.14 -9.45 -2.61
N GLU A 239 18.16 -9.07 -1.34
CA GLU A 239 17.27 -9.58 -0.31
C GLU A 239 15.80 -9.45 -0.71
N ALA A 240 15.40 -8.30 -1.31
CA ALA A 240 14.05 -8.10 -1.82
C ALA A 240 13.60 -9.17 -2.81
N LEU A 241 14.51 -9.66 -3.66
CA LEU A 241 14.17 -10.72 -4.62
C LEU A 241 13.99 -12.08 -3.93
N HIS A 242 14.72 -12.33 -2.84
CA HIS A 242 14.54 -13.54 -2.05
C HIS A 242 13.19 -13.50 -1.31
N GLU A 243 12.86 -12.40 -0.65
CA GLU A 243 11.57 -12.20 0.03
C GLU A 243 10.38 -12.35 -0.94
N ILE A 244 10.46 -11.72 -2.12
CA ILE A 244 9.42 -11.85 -3.15
C ILE A 244 9.28 -13.31 -3.62
N ALA A 245 10.40 -14.03 -3.82
CA ALA A 245 10.37 -15.43 -4.24
C ALA A 245 9.72 -16.34 -3.18
N LEU A 246 10.00 -16.09 -1.89
CA LEU A 246 9.41 -16.82 -0.78
C LEU A 246 7.89 -16.55 -0.73
N ASP A 247 7.46 -15.31 -0.71
CA ASP A 247 6.04 -14.95 -0.65
C ASP A 247 5.24 -15.52 -1.84
N ILE A 248 5.81 -15.51 -3.06
CA ILE A 248 5.19 -16.16 -4.23
C ILE A 248 5.05 -17.67 -3.99
N SER A 249 6.10 -18.33 -3.49
CA SER A 249 6.08 -19.77 -3.22
C SER A 249 5.13 -20.16 -2.09
N GLU A 250 4.87 -19.25 -1.17
CA GLU A 250 3.95 -19.38 -0.04
C GLU A 250 2.48 -19.12 -0.41
N GLY A 251 2.19 -18.66 -1.63
CA GLY A 251 0.83 -18.49 -2.13
C GLY A 251 0.31 -17.06 -2.11
N ALA A 252 1.17 -16.05 -2.19
CA ALA A 252 0.75 -14.69 -2.49
C ALA A 252 0.12 -14.60 -3.89
N ASP A 253 -0.97 -13.83 -4.04
CA ASP A 253 -1.57 -13.50 -5.34
C ASP A 253 -0.94 -12.26 -5.96
N PHE A 254 -0.46 -11.36 -5.12
CA PHE A 254 0.24 -10.13 -5.46
C PHE A 254 1.43 -9.93 -4.54
N VAL A 255 2.49 -9.34 -5.06
CA VAL A 255 3.66 -8.93 -4.26
C VAL A 255 3.87 -7.43 -4.34
N MET A 256 4.44 -6.81 -3.30
CA MET A 256 4.55 -5.36 -3.21
C MET A 256 5.94 -4.91 -2.84
N VAL A 257 6.38 -3.80 -3.46
CA VAL A 257 7.56 -3.02 -3.05
C VAL A 257 7.12 -1.76 -2.31
N LYS A 258 7.65 -1.51 -1.12
CA LYS A 258 7.36 -0.36 -0.26
C LYS A 258 8.60 0.16 0.46
N PRO A 259 8.95 1.44 0.36
CA PRO A 259 8.34 2.54 -0.43
C PRO A 259 8.48 2.41 -1.95
N GLY A 260 7.92 3.39 -2.69
CA GLY A 260 7.88 3.41 -4.15
C GLY A 260 9.06 4.14 -4.81
N MET A 261 9.09 5.48 -4.74
CA MET A 261 10.04 6.31 -5.51
C MET A 261 11.52 5.96 -5.25
N PRO A 262 11.97 5.72 -4.00
CA PRO A 262 13.36 5.38 -3.72
C PRO A 262 13.78 3.97 -4.15
N TYR A 263 12.82 3.10 -4.54
CA TYR A 263 13.03 1.67 -4.81
C TYR A 263 12.54 1.25 -6.20
N LEU A 264 12.56 2.16 -7.19
CA LEU A 264 12.21 1.86 -8.59
C LEU A 264 13.13 0.80 -9.21
N ASP A 265 14.37 0.73 -8.76
CA ASP A 265 15.35 -0.29 -9.16
C ASP A 265 14.90 -1.68 -8.68
N VAL A 266 14.45 -1.80 -7.44
CA VAL A 266 13.90 -3.05 -6.87
C VAL A 266 12.63 -3.45 -7.60
N LEU A 267 11.71 -2.49 -7.83
CA LEU A 267 10.47 -2.71 -8.57
C LEU A 267 10.75 -3.26 -9.98
N ARG A 268 11.71 -2.63 -10.71
CA ARG A 268 12.09 -3.07 -12.05
C ARG A 268 12.72 -4.48 -12.04
N ARG A 269 13.63 -4.74 -11.10
CA ARG A 269 14.28 -6.06 -10.95
C ARG A 269 13.26 -7.15 -10.64
N ALA A 270 12.30 -6.88 -9.72
CA ALA A 270 11.24 -7.82 -9.38
C ALA A 270 10.37 -8.16 -10.60
N LYS A 271 9.95 -7.15 -11.38
CA LYS A 271 9.14 -7.37 -12.58
C LYS A 271 9.89 -8.17 -13.64
N ASP A 272 11.16 -7.88 -13.86
CA ASP A 272 11.99 -8.60 -14.84
C ASP A 272 12.23 -10.05 -14.45
N GLN A 273 12.37 -10.34 -13.15
CA GLN A 273 12.68 -11.67 -12.67
C GLN A 273 11.48 -12.59 -12.57
N PHE A 274 10.35 -12.08 -12.07
CA PHE A 274 9.21 -12.93 -11.71
C PHE A 274 8.05 -12.84 -12.69
N ALA A 275 7.92 -11.73 -13.44
CA ALA A 275 6.75 -11.46 -14.30
C ALA A 275 5.40 -11.66 -13.56
N PHE A 276 5.39 -11.48 -12.24
CA PHE A 276 4.26 -11.68 -11.34
C PHE A 276 3.45 -10.38 -11.18
N PRO A 277 2.17 -10.42 -10.76
CA PRO A 277 1.41 -9.22 -10.41
C PRO A 277 2.10 -8.43 -9.29
N LEU A 278 2.51 -7.20 -9.60
CA LEU A 278 3.42 -6.42 -8.78
C LEU A 278 2.79 -5.07 -8.39
N ALA A 279 2.68 -4.84 -7.09
CA ALA A 279 2.23 -3.58 -6.53
C ALA A 279 3.40 -2.71 -6.07
N VAL A 280 3.17 -1.40 -6.04
CA VAL A 280 4.06 -0.43 -5.41
C VAL A 280 3.28 0.49 -4.49
N TYR A 281 3.84 0.81 -3.33
CA TYR A 281 3.23 1.77 -2.41
C TYR A 281 3.99 3.10 -2.43
N GLN A 282 3.38 4.14 -2.99
CA GLN A 282 3.82 5.52 -2.79
C GLN A 282 3.43 5.97 -1.39
N VAL A 283 4.40 5.95 -0.46
CA VAL A 283 4.11 6.11 0.96
C VAL A 283 3.88 7.56 1.39
N SER A 284 3.44 7.72 2.62
CA SER A 284 3.06 9.01 3.21
C SER A 284 4.15 10.09 3.14
N GLY A 285 5.43 9.71 3.33
CA GLY A 285 6.55 10.65 3.24
C GLY A 285 6.83 11.10 1.81
N GLU A 286 6.62 10.24 0.82
CA GLU A 286 6.72 10.61 -0.60
C GLU A 286 5.59 11.59 -0.97
N TYR A 287 4.36 11.30 -0.52
CA TYR A 287 3.22 12.21 -0.67
C TYR A 287 3.47 13.56 -0.01
N ALA A 288 3.91 13.57 1.24
CA ALA A 288 4.17 14.80 2.01
C ALA A 288 5.30 15.64 1.38
N MET A 289 6.38 14.99 0.93
CA MET A 289 7.51 15.64 0.26
C MET A 289 7.06 16.36 -1.02
N LEU A 290 6.29 15.69 -1.87
CA LEU A 290 5.75 16.28 -3.10
C LEU A 290 4.75 17.39 -2.77
N SER A 291 3.85 17.17 -1.82
CA SER A 291 2.86 18.17 -1.39
C SER A 291 3.52 19.44 -0.86
N ALA A 292 4.62 19.32 -0.11
CA ALA A 292 5.41 20.45 0.36
C ALA A 292 6.05 21.23 -0.81
N ALA A 293 6.61 20.55 -1.81
CA ALA A 293 7.16 21.18 -3.00
C ALA A 293 6.09 21.92 -3.82
N PHE A 294 4.88 21.36 -3.91
CA PHE A 294 3.74 21.99 -4.58
C PHE A 294 3.27 23.24 -3.83
N ALA A 295 3.15 23.15 -2.51
CA ALA A 295 2.73 24.29 -1.67
C ALA A 295 3.69 25.49 -1.75
N ASN A 296 4.98 25.23 -2.00
CA ASN A 296 5.99 26.26 -2.20
C ASN A 296 6.12 26.73 -3.66
N GLY A 297 5.33 26.18 -4.58
CA GLY A 297 5.38 26.55 -6.01
C GLY A 297 6.67 26.14 -6.73
N TRP A 298 7.42 25.20 -6.18
CA TRP A 298 8.68 24.74 -6.78
C TRP A 298 8.48 23.73 -7.90
N LEU A 299 7.37 22.97 -7.85
CA LEU A 299 7.01 21.97 -8.85
C LEU A 299 5.56 22.15 -9.29
N ASP A 300 5.28 21.88 -10.55
CA ASP A 300 3.91 21.79 -11.05
C ASP A 300 3.23 20.53 -10.51
N ARG A 301 2.10 20.73 -9.81
CA ARG A 301 1.41 19.65 -9.09
C ARG A 301 0.90 18.55 -10.03
N GLU A 302 0.13 18.92 -11.05
CA GLU A 302 -0.49 17.93 -11.95
C GLU A 302 0.56 17.18 -12.76
N ALA A 303 1.53 17.90 -13.32
CA ALA A 303 2.59 17.30 -14.12
C ALA A 303 3.43 16.30 -13.31
N VAL A 304 3.83 16.65 -12.08
CA VAL A 304 4.70 15.80 -11.25
C VAL A 304 3.95 14.59 -10.69
N ILE A 305 2.68 14.74 -10.30
CA ILE A 305 1.86 13.60 -9.90
C ILE A 305 1.79 12.57 -11.04
N MET A 306 1.41 13.01 -12.24
CA MET A 306 1.28 12.12 -13.39
C MET A 306 2.61 11.51 -13.83
N GLU A 307 3.71 12.27 -13.82
CA GLU A 307 5.04 11.75 -14.13
C GLU A 307 5.52 10.71 -13.13
N THR A 308 5.29 10.94 -11.84
CA THR A 308 5.67 10.00 -10.78
C THR A 308 4.91 8.68 -10.89
N LEU A 309 3.58 8.74 -11.05
CA LEU A 309 2.74 7.55 -11.18
C LEU A 309 3.05 6.77 -12.48
N LEU A 310 3.30 7.49 -13.57
CA LEU A 310 3.77 6.88 -14.82
C LEU A 310 5.16 6.24 -14.64
N GLY A 311 6.01 6.82 -13.79
CA GLY A 311 7.30 6.27 -13.42
C GLY A 311 7.18 4.89 -12.79
N PHE A 312 6.22 4.67 -11.88
CA PHE A 312 5.93 3.36 -11.29
C PHE A 312 5.48 2.33 -12.33
N LYS A 313 4.54 2.72 -13.21
CA LYS A 313 4.09 1.84 -14.31
C LYS A 313 5.25 1.47 -15.23
N ARG A 314 6.07 2.43 -15.63
CA ARG A 314 7.25 2.20 -16.47
C ARG A 314 8.27 1.29 -15.79
N ALA A 315 8.41 1.38 -14.47
CA ALA A 315 9.26 0.48 -13.69
C ALA A 315 8.69 -0.94 -13.55
N GLY A 316 7.38 -1.15 -13.89
CA GLY A 316 6.77 -2.47 -13.94
C GLY A 316 5.64 -2.71 -12.95
N ALA A 317 5.19 -1.69 -12.20
CA ALA A 317 4.04 -1.83 -11.33
C ALA A 317 2.76 -2.10 -12.14
N ASP A 318 2.01 -3.11 -11.73
CA ASP A 318 0.65 -3.37 -12.22
C ASP A 318 -0.36 -2.57 -11.38
N ILE A 319 -0.09 -2.42 -10.08
CA ILE A 319 -0.95 -1.77 -9.09
C ILE A 319 -0.15 -0.68 -8.37
N ILE A 320 -0.78 0.47 -8.14
CA ILE A 320 -0.17 1.62 -7.43
C ILE A 320 -1.06 2.00 -6.25
N ILE A 321 -0.54 1.82 -5.03
CA ILE A 321 -1.19 2.32 -3.82
C ILE A 321 -0.69 3.74 -3.60
N THR A 322 -1.58 4.74 -3.65
CA THR A 322 -1.18 6.15 -3.57
C THR A 322 -2.28 7.05 -3.01
N TYR A 323 -1.91 8.02 -2.20
CA TYR A 323 -2.80 9.07 -1.73
C TYR A 323 -3.19 10.08 -2.82
N PHE A 324 -2.50 10.08 -3.97
CA PHE A 324 -2.87 10.88 -5.15
C PHE A 324 -3.90 10.21 -6.05
N ALA A 325 -4.43 9.04 -5.72
CA ALA A 325 -5.31 8.25 -6.59
C ALA A 325 -6.50 9.05 -7.13
N LYS A 326 -7.22 9.81 -6.29
CA LYS A 326 -8.38 10.64 -6.71
C LYS A 326 -7.98 11.76 -7.66
N GLU A 327 -6.90 12.49 -7.35
CA GLU A 327 -6.40 13.57 -8.19
C GLU A 327 -5.97 13.03 -9.56
N ALA A 328 -5.19 11.95 -9.56
CA ALA A 328 -4.72 11.31 -10.78
C ALA A 328 -5.88 10.79 -11.63
N ALA A 329 -6.85 10.09 -11.03
CA ALA A 329 -8.03 9.62 -11.74
C ALA A 329 -8.83 10.78 -12.35
N THR A 330 -9.00 11.88 -11.60
CA THR A 330 -9.65 13.10 -12.10
C THR A 330 -8.91 13.72 -13.29
N MET A 331 -7.58 13.74 -13.26
CA MET A 331 -6.78 14.23 -14.40
C MET A 331 -6.94 13.34 -15.63
N LEU A 332 -6.99 12.02 -15.44
CA LEU A 332 -7.17 11.05 -16.52
C LEU A 332 -8.53 11.14 -17.20
N THR A 333 -9.57 11.64 -16.52
CA THR A 333 -10.88 11.86 -17.16
C THR A 333 -10.93 13.10 -18.06
N ARG A 334 -9.97 14.04 -17.91
CA ARG A 334 -9.91 15.28 -18.68
C ARG A 334 -9.10 15.16 -19.98
N GLY A 335 -8.34 14.10 -20.17
CA GLY A 335 -7.44 13.86 -21.31
C GLY A 335 -7.83 12.69 -22.14
#